data_9478fec8402fe30a66796e16dfeec8f4
#
_entry.id   9478fec8402fe30a66796e16dfeec8f4
#
_cell.length_a   1.000
_cell.length_b   1.000
_cell.length_c   1.000
_cell.angle_alpha   90.00
_cell.angle_beta   90.00
_cell.angle_gamma   90.00
#
_symmetry.space_group_name_H-M   'P 1'
#
loop_
_entity.id
_entity.type
_entity.pdbx_description
1 polymer ?
#
loop_
_entity_poly.entity_id
_entity_poly.type
_entity_poly.pdbx_seq_one_letter_code
_entity_poly.pdbx_strand_id
1 'polypeptide(L)'
;MNSFKLINNDRLKLLKKLKSNSVQLVITSPPYNIGKSYEKKKPLNLYLKEQEKTLKECFRVLNKKGSLCWQVGSYFEKSELFPLDIYIHQICKKIGFKLRNRIVWHFEHGLHSYKKFSGRYETIMWFTKSKNYTFNLDKVRVPQKYPGKLAYKGKNKGKYSGNINGKNPSDVWIFPNVKSQHREKTIHPCQFPIELAERLVLSLSN
;
A
#
# COMPACT_ATOMS: atom_id res chain seq x y z
N MET A 1 13.03 12.21 -21.44
CA MET A 1 12.41 13.03 -20.37
C MET A 1 11.30 12.22 -19.75
N ASN A 2 11.29 12.10 -18.42
CA ASN A 2 10.15 11.49 -17.73
C ASN A 2 8.97 12.46 -17.79
N SER A 3 7.88 12.10 -18.47
CA SER A 3 6.66 12.90 -18.52
C SER A 3 5.68 12.41 -17.46
N PHE A 4 5.02 13.33 -16.78
CA PHE A 4 3.87 13.01 -15.92
C PHE A 4 2.60 13.62 -16.52
N LYS A 5 1.45 13.03 -16.22
CA LYS A 5 0.16 13.53 -16.65
C LYS A 5 -0.80 13.54 -15.46
N LEU A 6 -1.32 14.73 -15.14
CA LEU A 6 -2.38 14.90 -14.15
C LEU A 6 -3.74 14.90 -14.86
N ILE A 7 -4.66 14.03 -14.43
CA ILE A 7 -5.96 13.88 -15.06
C ILE A 7 -7.05 13.97 -14.00
N ASN A 8 -7.89 15.00 -14.09
CA ASN A 8 -9.09 15.12 -13.26
C ASN A 8 -10.25 14.36 -13.94
N ASN A 9 -10.54 13.16 -13.46
CA ASN A 9 -11.60 12.32 -14.01
C ASN A 9 -12.07 11.27 -12.98
N ASP A 10 -13.23 10.65 -13.23
CA ASP A 10 -13.63 9.44 -12.54
C ASP A 10 -12.64 8.29 -12.81
N ARG A 11 -12.26 7.58 -11.73
CA ARG A 11 -11.27 6.51 -11.81
C ARG A 11 -11.62 5.39 -12.78
N LEU A 12 -12.91 4.98 -12.84
CA LEU A 12 -13.34 3.92 -13.75
C LEU A 12 -13.36 4.39 -15.19
N LYS A 13 -13.78 5.64 -15.43
CA LYS A 13 -13.75 6.23 -16.78
C LYS A 13 -12.32 6.31 -17.30
N LEU A 14 -11.37 6.69 -16.44
CA LEU A 14 -9.96 6.74 -16.79
C LEU A 14 -9.39 5.34 -17.05
N LEU A 15 -9.56 4.41 -16.11
CA LEU A 15 -9.04 3.05 -16.24
C LEU A 15 -9.52 2.37 -17.50
N LYS A 16 -10.80 2.51 -17.86
CA LYS A 16 -11.38 1.94 -19.10
C LYS A 16 -10.74 2.44 -20.39
N LYS A 17 -10.15 3.66 -20.38
CA LYS A 17 -9.42 4.23 -21.53
C LYS A 17 -7.99 3.68 -21.66
N LEU A 18 -7.43 3.13 -20.60
CA LEU A 18 -6.09 2.57 -20.62
C LEU A 18 -6.09 1.20 -21.32
N LYS A 19 -5.03 0.94 -22.11
CA LYS A 19 -4.82 -0.36 -22.75
C LYS A 19 -4.59 -1.46 -21.71
N SER A 20 -5.06 -2.67 -21.96
CA SER A 20 -4.76 -3.84 -21.14
C SER A 20 -3.25 -4.08 -21.10
N ASN A 21 -2.73 -4.50 -19.95
CA ASN A 21 -1.31 -4.81 -19.74
C ASN A 21 -0.33 -3.65 -20.01
N SER A 22 -0.77 -2.39 -19.85
CA SER A 22 0.05 -1.19 -20.11
C SER A 22 0.61 -0.51 -18.86
N VAL A 23 0.15 -0.85 -17.68
CA VAL A 23 0.52 -0.23 -16.40
C VAL A 23 1.44 -1.14 -15.62
N GLN A 24 2.54 -0.62 -15.08
CA GLN A 24 3.45 -1.39 -14.25
C GLN A 24 3.09 -1.35 -12.77
N LEU A 25 2.60 -0.21 -12.28
CA LEU A 25 2.31 -0.03 -10.85
C LEU A 25 1.05 0.79 -10.66
N VAL A 26 0.18 0.33 -9.79
CA VAL A 26 -0.96 1.09 -9.27
C VAL A 26 -0.77 1.25 -7.76
N ILE A 27 -0.74 2.50 -7.28
CA ILE A 27 -0.73 2.84 -5.85
C ILE A 27 -1.96 3.68 -5.57
N THR A 28 -2.74 3.30 -4.58
CA THR A 28 -3.95 4.04 -4.21
C THR A 28 -4.36 3.80 -2.77
N SER A 29 -4.96 4.83 -2.17
CA SER A 29 -5.73 4.78 -0.93
C SER A 29 -7.15 5.22 -1.28
N PRO A 30 -8.07 4.32 -1.60
CA PRO A 30 -9.44 4.69 -1.93
C PRO A 30 -10.19 5.20 -0.69
N PRO A 31 -11.30 5.94 -0.83
CA PRO A 31 -12.17 6.26 0.29
C PRO A 31 -12.56 5.00 1.09
N TYR A 32 -12.59 5.11 2.43
CA TYR A 32 -12.79 3.95 3.33
C TYR A 32 -14.24 3.75 3.77
N ASN A 33 -15.16 4.47 3.17
CA ASN A 33 -16.60 4.44 3.51
C ASN A 33 -16.91 4.95 4.94
N ILE A 34 -16.12 5.91 5.42
CA ILE A 34 -16.24 6.48 6.77
C ILE A 34 -17.02 7.80 6.83
N GLY A 35 -17.53 8.29 5.68
CA GLY A 35 -18.35 9.49 5.60
C GLY A 35 -17.58 10.81 5.72
N LYS A 36 -16.34 10.85 5.23
CA LYS A 36 -15.57 12.09 5.12
C LYS A 36 -16.16 13.02 4.06
N SER A 37 -15.79 14.30 4.08
CA SER A 37 -16.33 15.34 3.19
C SER A 37 -16.23 15.02 1.69
N TYR A 38 -15.30 14.17 1.29
CA TYR A 38 -15.07 13.77 -0.10
C TYR A 38 -15.78 12.45 -0.49
N GLU A 39 -16.53 11.82 0.43
CA GLU A 39 -17.24 10.56 0.15
C GLU A 39 -18.65 10.54 0.78
N LYS A 40 -19.55 9.78 0.16
CA LYS A 40 -20.84 9.44 0.76
C LYS A 40 -20.77 8.03 1.33
N LYS A 41 -21.06 7.87 2.63
CA LYS A 41 -21.15 6.56 3.27
C LYS A 41 -22.24 5.73 2.59
N LYS A 42 -21.94 4.47 2.32
CA LYS A 42 -22.82 3.49 1.67
C LYS A 42 -22.91 2.23 2.52
N PRO A 43 -23.94 1.38 2.36
CA PRO A 43 -23.92 0.02 2.86
C PRO A 43 -22.65 -0.71 2.41
N LEU A 44 -22.05 -1.51 3.30
CA LEU A 44 -20.77 -2.15 3.06
C LEU A 44 -20.75 -2.99 1.77
N ASN A 45 -21.81 -3.75 1.51
CA ASN A 45 -21.94 -4.57 0.30
C ASN A 45 -21.89 -3.75 -1.00
N LEU A 46 -22.50 -2.57 -1.02
CA LEU A 46 -22.46 -1.66 -2.18
C LEU A 46 -21.07 -1.04 -2.35
N TYR A 47 -20.45 -0.62 -1.24
CA TYR A 47 -19.08 -0.14 -1.25
C TYR A 47 -18.12 -1.19 -1.83
N LEU A 48 -18.18 -2.43 -1.34
CA LEU A 48 -17.32 -3.53 -1.81
C LEU A 48 -17.56 -3.87 -3.29
N LYS A 49 -18.80 -3.83 -3.79
CA LYS A 49 -19.09 -3.99 -5.22
C LYS A 49 -18.45 -2.89 -6.08
N GLU A 50 -18.40 -1.66 -5.60
CA GLU A 50 -17.71 -0.57 -6.31
C GLU A 50 -16.19 -0.74 -6.30
N GLN A 51 -15.61 -1.17 -5.18
CA GLN A 51 -14.19 -1.52 -5.12
C GLN A 51 -13.86 -2.68 -6.07
N GLU A 52 -14.70 -3.71 -6.12
CA GLU A 52 -14.50 -4.84 -7.04
C GLU A 52 -14.43 -4.40 -8.51
N LYS A 53 -15.31 -3.49 -8.94
CA LYS A 53 -15.27 -2.93 -10.29
C LYS A 53 -13.94 -2.26 -10.60
N THR A 54 -13.43 -1.46 -9.65
CA THR A 54 -12.14 -0.77 -9.79
C THR A 54 -10.99 -1.77 -9.83
N LEU A 55 -10.99 -2.75 -8.93
CA LEU A 55 -9.96 -3.79 -8.84
C LEU A 55 -9.89 -4.67 -10.10
N LYS A 56 -11.03 -4.98 -10.72
CA LYS A 56 -11.07 -5.68 -12.03
C LYS A 56 -10.38 -4.89 -13.13
N GLU A 57 -10.63 -3.59 -13.20
CA GLU A 57 -9.95 -2.70 -14.16
C GLU A 57 -8.45 -2.56 -13.85
N CYS A 58 -8.06 -2.44 -12.57
CA CYS A 58 -6.66 -2.46 -12.18
C CYS A 58 -5.98 -3.77 -12.63
N PHE A 59 -6.64 -4.91 -12.45
CA PHE A 59 -6.11 -6.19 -12.92
C PHE A 59 -5.95 -6.23 -14.44
N ARG A 60 -6.91 -5.70 -15.19
CA ARG A 60 -6.87 -5.64 -16.65
C ARG A 60 -5.68 -4.80 -17.16
N VAL A 61 -5.52 -3.59 -16.61
CA VAL A 61 -4.49 -2.63 -17.09
C VAL A 61 -3.08 -3.00 -16.64
N LEU A 62 -2.89 -3.67 -15.52
CA LEU A 62 -1.57 -4.09 -15.04
C LEU A 62 -0.94 -5.09 -16.00
N ASN A 63 0.35 -4.90 -16.32
CA ASN A 63 1.15 -5.84 -17.10
C ASN A 63 1.51 -7.09 -16.26
N LYS A 64 2.11 -8.10 -16.91
CA LYS A 64 2.45 -9.38 -16.26
C LYS A 64 3.43 -9.23 -15.09
N LYS A 65 4.30 -8.21 -15.10
CA LYS A 65 5.26 -7.90 -14.01
C LYS A 65 4.72 -6.85 -13.04
N GLY A 66 3.51 -6.35 -13.26
CA GLY A 66 2.93 -5.23 -12.55
C GLY A 66 2.48 -5.56 -11.13
N SER A 67 2.41 -4.51 -10.33
CA SER A 67 2.01 -4.52 -8.92
C SER A 67 0.85 -3.59 -8.64
N LEU A 68 -0.03 -4.01 -7.73
CA LEU A 68 -1.08 -3.20 -7.12
C LEU A 68 -0.76 -3.02 -5.64
N CYS A 69 -0.64 -1.77 -5.18
CA CYS A 69 -0.57 -1.39 -3.78
C CYS A 69 -1.87 -0.71 -3.39
N TRP A 70 -2.68 -1.40 -2.61
CA TRP A 70 -4.00 -0.95 -2.18
C TRP A 70 -3.98 -0.69 -0.69
N GLN A 71 -3.96 0.59 -0.30
CA GLN A 71 -3.96 0.98 1.10
C GLN A 71 -5.39 1.08 1.61
N VAL A 72 -5.63 0.53 2.79
CA VAL A 72 -6.91 0.61 3.50
C VAL A 72 -6.70 0.62 5.01
N GLY A 73 -7.62 1.27 5.69
CA GLY A 73 -7.80 1.16 7.14
C GLY A 73 -8.99 0.30 7.50
N SER A 74 -9.49 0.52 8.70
CA SER A 74 -10.73 -0.07 9.21
C SER A 74 -11.76 1.02 9.42
N TYR A 75 -13.04 0.68 9.30
CA TYR A 75 -14.10 1.60 9.69
C TYR A 75 -14.99 1.00 10.76
N PHE A 76 -15.77 1.85 11.41
CA PHE A 76 -16.69 1.46 12.46
C PHE A 76 -18.14 1.66 12.03
N GLU A 77 -18.97 0.67 12.30
CA GLU A 77 -20.40 0.75 12.14
C GLU A 77 -21.08 0.04 13.31
N LYS A 78 -22.07 0.68 13.94
CA LYS A 78 -22.81 0.12 15.09
C LYS A 78 -21.90 -0.46 16.17
N SER A 79 -20.80 0.25 16.51
CA SER A 79 -19.78 -0.15 17.49
C SER A 79 -18.92 -1.36 17.09
N GLU A 80 -19.04 -1.86 15.88
CA GLU A 80 -18.23 -2.95 15.34
C GLU A 80 -17.15 -2.43 14.41
N LEU A 81 -15.97 -3.07 14.45
CA LEU A 81 -14.83 -2.77 13.57
C LEU A 81 -14.89 -3.63 12.32
N PHE A 82 -14.80 -2.98 11.16
CA PHE A 82 -14.72 -3.65 9.85
C PHE A 82 -13.32 -3.47 9.26
N PRO A 83 -12.48 -4.52 9.26
CA PRO A 83 -11.13 -4.48 8.69
C PRO A 83 -11.20 -4.62 7.17
N LEU A 84 -11.14 -3.49 6.45
CA LEU A 84 -11.36 -3.46 5.00
C LEU A 84 -10.34 -4.30 4.22
N ASP A 85 -9.13 -4.46 4.73
CA ASP A 85 -8.09 -5.27 4.11
C ASP A 85 -8.50 -6.73 3.93
N ILE A 86 -9.24 -7.31 4.88
CA ILE A 86 -9.76 -8.69 4.79
C ILE A 86 -10.74 -8.81 3.62
N TYR A 87 -11.69 -7.89 3.50
CA TYR A 87 -12.67 -7.90 2.41
C TYR A 87 -12.01 -7.67 1.04
N ILE A 88 -11.08 -6.71 0.96
CA ILE A 88 -10.34 -6.42 -0.27
C ILE A 88 -9.47 -7.61 -0.67
N HIS A 89 -8.83 -8.30 0.29
CA HIS A 89 -8.07 -9.51 -0.01
C HIS A 89 -8.93 -10.57 -0.70
N GLN A 90 -10.14 -10.84 -0.18
CA GLN A 90 -11.05 -11.83 -0.76
C GLN A 90 -11.45 -11.46 -2.19
N ILE A 91 -11.76 -10.18 -2.43
CA ILE A 91 -12.11 -9.67 -3.76
C ILE A 91 -10.91 -9.83 -4.72
N CYS A 92 -9.73 -9.40 -4.31
CA CYS A 92 -8.51 -9.49 -5.13
C CYS A 92 -8.16 -10.94 -5.47
N LYS A 93 -8.27 -11.86 -4.49
CA LYS A 93 -8.05 -13.30 -4.72
C LYS A 93 -9.01 -13.86 -5.75
N LYS A 94 -10.31 -13.51 -5.67
CA LYS A 94 -11.34 -13.92 -6.64
C LYS A 94 -11.08 -13.40 -8.05
N ILE A 95 -10.53 -12.18 -8.17
CA ILE A 95 -10.15 -11.57 -9.47
C ILE A 95 -8.92 -12.29 -10.08
N GLY A 96 -8.07 -12.90 -9.27
CA GLY A 96 -6.86 -13.60 -9.73
C GLY A 96 -5.55 -12.96 -9.27
N PHE A 97 -5.58 -11.91 -8.48
CA PHE A 97 -4.41 -11.33 -7.84
C PHE A 97 -3.74 -12.30 -6.86
N LYS A 98 -2.44 -12.15 -6.71
CA LYS A 98 -1.62 -12.87 -5.73
C LYS A 98 -1.08 -11.90 -4.70
N LEU A 99 -1.49 -12.05 -3.44
CA LEU A 99 -0.95 -11.26 -2.34
C LEU A 99 0.53 -11.60 -2.13
N ARG A 100 1.38 -10.56 -2.02
CA ARG A 100 2.81 -10.68 -1.72
C ARG A 100 3.11 -10.30 -0.27
N ASN A 101 2.66 -9.12 0.13
CA ASN A 101 2.76 -8.66 1.52
C ASN A 101 1.46 -7.96 1.96
N ARG A 102 1.19 -8.04 3.22
CA ARG A 102 0.27 -7.20 3.96
C ARG A 102 1.14 -6.26 4.80
N ILE A 103 1.52 -5.12 4.21
CA ILE A 103 2.43 -4.17 4.82
C ILE A 103 1.66 -3.36 5.85
N VAL A 104 2.18 -3.27 7.07
CA VAL A 104 1.64 -2.43 8.13
C VAL A 104 2.34 -1.08 8.07
N TRP A 105 1.59 -0.04 7.76
CA TRP A 105 2.05 1.34 7.96
C TRP A 105 1.65 1.80 9.35
N HIS A 106 2.62 1.84 10.25
CA HIS A 106 2.46 2.33 11.61
C HIS A 106 2.73 3.82 11.66
N PHE A 107 1.80 4.58 12.27
CA PHE A 107 1.94 6.01 12.55
C PHE A 107 1.70 6.27 14.03
N GLU A 108 2.57 7.03 14.67
CA GLU A 108 2.58 7.17 16.13
C GLU A 108 1.42 7.98 16.68
N HIS A 109 0.79 8.82 15.86
CA HIS A 109 -0.19 9.79 16.27
C HIS A 109 -1.61 9.52 15.74
N GLY A 110 -2.60 9.85 16.55
CA GLY A 110 -4.03 9.74 16.21
C GLY A 110 -4.90 9.97 17.45
N LEU A 111 -6.22 9.95 17.25
CA LEU A 111 -7.18 10.10 18.33
C LEU A 111 -7.05 8.96 19.34
N HIS A 112 -7.14 9.28 20.62
CA HIS A 112 -7.19 8.29 21.68
C HIS A 112 -8.58 7.67 21.79
N SER A 113 -8.62 6.37 22.06
CA SER A 113 -9.85 5.66 22.34
C SER A 113 -9.93 5.30 23.81
N TYR A 114 -11.11 5.44 24.42
CA TYR A 114 -11.33 5.16 25.84
C TYR A 114 -11.85 3.75 26.12
N LYS A 115 -12.45 3.09 25.10
CA LYS A 115 -13.12 1.78 25.29
C LYS A 115 -12.44 0.64 24.51
N LYS A 116 -11.33 0.91 23.83
CA LYS A 116 -10.55 -0.06 23.05
C LYS A 116 -9.13 0.46 22.84
N PHE A 117 -8.24 -0.36 22.33
CA PHE A 117 -6.90 0.11 21.93
C PHE A 117 -7.00 1.13 20.79
N SER A 118 -6.20 2.20 20.89
CA SER A 118 -6.14 3.24 19.87
C SER A 118 -5.51 2.71 18.59
N GLY A 119 -6.18 2.84 17.45
CA GLY A 119 -5.62 2.46 16.15
C GLY A 119 -4.42 3.33 15.77
N ARG A 120 -3.32 2.70 15.38
CA ARG A 120 -2.07 3.39 15.01
C ARG A 120 -1.45 2.83 13.75
N TYR A 121 -2.21 2.11 12.94
CA TYR A 121 -1.74 1.60 11.68
C TYR A 121 -2.84 1.56 10.63
N GLU A 122 -2.42 1.53 9.39
CA GLU A 122 -3.20 1.12 8.23
C GLU A 122 -2.44 0.03 7.48
N THR A 123 -3.10 -0.64 6.56
CA THR A 123 -2.49 -1.72 5.80
C THR A 123 -2.36 -1.37 4.32
N ILE A 124 -1.22 -1.71 3.73
CA ILE A 124 -0.99 -1.65 2.29
C ILE A 124 -0.93 -3.09 1.80
N MET A 125 -1.92 -3.46 1.02
CA MET A 125 -2.01 -4.77 0.42
C MET A 125 -1.23 -4.76 -0.89
N TRP A 126 -0.07 -5.41 -0.93
CA TRP A 126 0.71 -5.55 -2.15
C TRP A 126 0.32 -6.81 -2.89
N PHE A 127 -0.27 -6.65 -4.05
CA PHE A 127 -0.67 -7.71 -4.95
C PHE A 127 0.12 -7.68 -6.26
N THR A 128 0.24 -8.85 -6.90
CA THR A 128 0.80 -9.00 -8.24
C THR A 128 -0.12 -9.82 -9.13
N LYS A 129 0.01 -9.62 -10.44
CA LYS A 129 -0.76 -10.37 -11.44
C LYS A 129 -0.17 -11.76 -11.70
N SER A 130 1.14 -11.92 -11.55
CA SER A 130 1.84 -13.18 -11.84
C SER A 130 2.92 -13.49 -10.79
N LYS A 131 3.60 -14.64 -10.92
CA LYS A 131 4.76 -14.99 -10.09
C LYS A 131 6.01 -14.20 -10.49
N ASN A 132 6.09 -13.75 -11.74
CA ASN A 132 7.19 -12.94 -12.26
C ASN A 132 6.81 -11.45 -12.15
N TYR A 133 7.30 -10.77 -11.12
CA TYR A 133 7.00 -9.38 -10.81
C TYR A 133 8.28 -8.58 -10.53
N THR A 134 8.21 -7.27 -10.71
CA THR A 134 9.31 -6.35 -10.40
C THR A 134 9.44 -6.17 -8.88
N PHE A 135 10.65 -6.36 -8.35
CA PHE A 135 11.01 -6.03 -6.98
C PHE A 135 12.49 -5.62 -6.89
N ASN A 136 12.75 -4.34 -6.72
CA ASN A 136 14.07 -3.72 -6.69
C ASN A 136 14.52 -3.49 -5.24
N LEU A 137 14.95 -4.54 -4.54
CA LEU A 137 15.31 -4.47 -3.12
C LEU A 137 16.42 -3.46 -2.84
N ASP A 138 17.44 -3.38 -3.70
CA ASP A 138 18.60 -2.54 -3.45
C ASP A 138 18.30 -1.04 -3.44
N LYS A 139 17.22 -0.62 -4.14
CA LYS A 139 16.75 0.78 -4.13
C LYS A 139 16.08 1.22 -2.83
N VAL A 140 15.70 0.26 -1.96
CA VAL A 140 14.90 0.52 -0.76
C VAL A 140 15.49 -0.08 0.51
N ARG A 141 16.75 -0.54 0.46
CA ARG A 141 17.42 -1.06 1.66
C ARG A 141 17.49 0.00 2.76
N VAL A 142 17.40 -0.46 3.99
CA VAL A 142 17.53 0.38 5.18
C VAL A 142 18.78 -0.06 5.98
N PRO A 143 19.35 0.81 6.83
CA PRO A 143 20.51 0.47 7.64
C PRO A 143 20.30 -0.81 8.45
N GLN A 144 21.34 -1.60 8.59
CA GLN A 144 21.33 -2.76 9.48
C GLN A 144 21.40 -2.31 10.93
N LYS A 145 20.69 -3.01 11.82
CA LYS A 145 20.80 -2.77 13.26
C LYS A 145 22.20 -3.07 13.80
N TYR A 146 22.86 -4.07 13.22
CA TYR A 146 24.21 -4.51 13.61
C TYR A 146 25.09 -4.62 12.36
N PRO A 147 25.62 -3.51 11.83
CA PRO A 147 26.54 -3.53 10.69
C PRO A 147 27.82 -4.27 11.09
N GLY A 148 28.38 -5.03 10.17
CA GLY A 148 29.62 -5.79 10.41
C GLY A 148 29.47 -7.12 11.19
N LYS A 149 28.25 -7.49 11.60
CA LYS A 149 28.01 -8.76 12.28
C LYS A 149 28.45 -9.95 11.41
N LEU A 150 29.25 -10.85 11.99
CA LEU A 150 29.66 -12.09 11.36
C LEU A 150 28.69 -13.24 11.67
N ALA A 151 28.54 -14.16 10.75
CA ALA A 151 27.79 -15.38 10.96
C ALA A 151 28.45 -16.26 12.01
N TYR A 152 27.71 -16.67 13.03
CA TYR A 152 28.23 -17.40 14.16
C TYR A 152 28.44 -18.91 13.85
N LYS A 153 27.62 -19.49 12.99
CA LYS A 153 27.61 -20.93 12.70
C LYS A 153 27.27 -21.26 11.24
N GLY A 154 27.39 -22.51 10.88
CA GLY A 154 27.07 -23.05 9.54
C GLY A 154 28.15 -22.70 8.50
N LYS A 155 27.87 -22.98 7.21
CA LYS A 155 28.80 -22.81 6.08
C LYS A 155 29.29 -21.36 5.88
N ASN A 156 28.64 -20.39 6.46
CA ASN A 156 28.98 -18.97 6.39
C ASN A 156 29.64 -18.44 7.67
N LYS A 157 30.07 -19.31 8.62
CA LYS A 157 30.77 -18.91 9.84
C LYS A 157 31.95 -18.00 9.51
N GLY A 158 32.07 -16.88 10.19
CA GLY A 158 33.12 -15.90 10.00
C GLY A 158 32.95 -14.95 8.82
N LYS A 159 31.91 -15.12 7.98
CA LYS A 159 31.56 -14.18 6.90
C LYS A 159 30.53 -13.17 7.40
N TYR A 160 30.45 -12.02 6.76
CA TYR A 160 29.40 -11.04 7.04
C TYR A 160 28.03 -11.68 6.91
N SER A 161 27.19 -11.52 7.95
CA SER A 161 25.86 -12.12 8.00
C SER A 161 24.77 -11.29 7.29
N GLY A 162 25.09 -10.07 6.88
CA GLY A 162 24.19 -9.16 6.21
C GLY A 162 24.77 -8.57 4.93
N ASN A 163 23.92 -7.93 4.14
CA ASN A 163 24.35 -7.22 2.94
C ASN A 163 24.97 -5.88 3.34
N ILE A 164 26.15 -5.52 2.78
CA ILE A 164 26.86 -4.27 3.06
C ILE A 164 25.99 -3.03 2.75
N ASN A 165 25.11 -3.10 1.75
CA ASN A 165 24.20 -2.03 1.35
C ASN A 165 22.95 -1.92 2.23
N GLY A 166 22.88 -2.66 3.36
CA GLY A 166 21.74 -2.63 4.26
C GLY A 166 20.81 -3.83 4.13
N LYS A 167 19.76 -3.84 4.94
CA LYS A 167 18.75 -4.91 5.03
C LYS A 167 17.47 -4.57 4.28
N ASN A 168 16.66 -5.59 4.02
CA ASN A 168 15.27 -5.41 3.60
C ASN A 168 14.49 -4.65 4.70
N PRO A 169 13.71 -3.62 4.35
CA PRO A 169 12.95 -2.81 5.32
C PRO A 169 11.87 -3.55 6.11
N SER A 170 11.61 -4.81 5.79
CA SER A 170 10.50 -5.60 6.34
C SER A 170 9.11 -5.12 5.86
N ASP A 171 8.06 -5.62 6.48
CA ASP A 171 6.66 -5.30 6.16
C ASP A 171 5.94 -4.51 7.27
N VAL A 172 6.68 -4.03 8.26
CA VAL A 172 6.21 -3.03 9.23
C VAL A 172 6.99 -1.75 9.00
N TRP A 173 6.31 -0.71 8.50
CA TRP A 173 6.89 0.58 8.15
C TRP A 173 6.43 1.64 9.13
N ILE A 174 7.37 2.45 9.62
CA ILE A 174 7.11 3.54 10.54
C ILE A 174 7.33 4.85 9.78
N PHE A 175 6.24 5.51 9.44
CA PHE A 175 6.23 6.83 8.82
C PHE A 175 5.21 7.71 9.53
N PRO A 176 5.53 8.96 9.88
CA PRO A 176 4.56 9.87 10.44
C PRO A 176 3.43 10.15 9.45
N ASN A 177 2.22 10.27 9.95
CA ASN A 177 1.09 10.70 9.11
C ASN A 177 1.15 12.21 8.80
N VAL A 178 0.61 12.61 7.65
CA VAL A 178 0.60 14.01 7.20
C VAL A 178 -0.51 14.77 7.92
N LYS A 179 -0.14 15.48 8.99
CA LYS A 179 -1.02 16.30 9.82
C LYS A 179 -1.13 17.74 9.30
N SER A 180 -1.94 18.58 9.98
CA SER A 180 -2.19 19.98 9.61
C SER A 180 -0.92 20.82 9.46
N GLN A 181 0.08 20.61 10.30
CA GLN A 181 1.36 21.35 10.28
C GLN A 181 2.50 20.58 9.57
N HIS A 182 2.22 19.46 8.92
CA HIS A 182 3.26 18.70 8.22
C HIS A 182 3.68 19.44 6.94
N ARG A 183 5.00 19.47 6.66
CA ARG A 183 5.56 20.16 5.47
C ARG A 183 4.97 19.69 4.13
N GLU A 184 4.51 18.44 4.06
CA GLU A 184 3.89 17.85 2.87
C GLU A 184 2.38 18.14 2.78
N LYS A 185 1.80 18.85 3.77
CA LYS A 185 0.35 19.04 3.84
C LYS A 185 -0.16 19.88 2.67
N THR A 186 -1.19 19.34 2.00
CA THR A 186 -1.96 20.01 0.95
C THR A 186 -3.40 20.25 1.43
N ILE A 187 -4.25 20.74 0.54
CA ILE A 187 -5.70 20.91 0.80
C ILE A 187 -6.44 19.58 0.99
N HIS A 188 -5.86 18.44 0.55
CA HIS A 188 -6.52 17.14 0.69
C HIS A 188 -6.56 16.72 2.17
N PRO A 189 -7.73 16.33 2.71
CA PRO A 189 -7.87 16.03 4.14
C PRO A 189 -7.17 14.73 4.57
N CYS A 190 -7.01 13.78 3.66
CA CYS A 190 -6.39 12.48 3.93
C CYS A 190 -5.33 12.18 2.87
N GLN A 191 -4.08 12.30 3.23
CA GLN A 191 -2.94 11.95 2.37
C GLN A 191 -1.96 11.06 3.14
N PHE A 192 -1.30 10.18 2.44
CA PHE A 192 -0.17 9.44 2.98
C PHE A 192 1.15 10.16 2.68
N PRO A 193 2.21 9.91 3.46
CA PRO A 193 3.48 10.61 3.29
C PRO A 193 4.16 10.23 1.97
N ILE A 194 4.94 11.16 1.42
CA ILE A 194 5.69 10.97 0.17
C ILE A 194 6.65 9.78 0.30
N GLU A 195 7.34 9.65 1.43
CA GLU A 195 8.31 8.58 1.69
C GLU A 195 7.69 7.17 1.55
N LEU A 196 6.42 7.00 1.96
CA LEU A 196 5.70 5.75 1.77
C LEU A 196 5.48 5.44 0.28
N ALA A 197 5.03 6.45 -0.50
CA ALA A 197 4.81 6.30 -1.93
C ALA A 197 6.13 6.06 -2.67
N GLU A 198 7.18 6.79 -2.33
CA GLU A 198 8.52 6.67 -2.90
C GLU A 198 9.07 5.26 -2.72
N ARG A 199 8.98 4.69 -1.50
CA ARG A 199 9.41 3.31 -1.25
C ARG A 199 8.70 2.30 -2.14
N LEU A 200 7.39 2.46 -2.34
CA LEU A 200 6.62 1.60 -3.24
C LEU A 200 7.04 1.79 -4.71
N VAL A 201 7.22 3.02 -5.16
CA VAL A 201 7.64 3.32 -6.54
C VAL A 201 9.03 2.75 -6.81
N LEU A 202 10.00 3.05 -5.96
CA LEU A 202 11.38 2.60 -6.13
C LEU A 202 11.51 1.06 -6.11
N SER A 203 10.73 0.38 -5.26
CA SER A 203 10.81 -1.07 -5.16
C SER A 203 10.03 -1.81 -6.24
N LEU A 204 8.91 -1.27 -6.75
CA LEU A 204 7.96 -2.01 -7.57
C LEU A 204 7.85 -1.51 -9.01
N SER A 205 8.65 -0.53 -9.40
CA SER A 205 8.72 -0.04 -10.79
C SER A 205 10.17 0.15 -11.26
N ASN A 206 10.35 0.26 -12.58
CA ASN A 206 11.63 0.49 -13.22
C ASN A 206 11.95 1.97 -13.33
#